data_1a3ac679583c071329cdb8aac7bdf7c3
#
_entry.id   1a3ac679583c071329cdb8aac7bdf7c3
#
_cell.length_a   1.000
_cell.length_b   1.000
_cell.length_c   1.000
_cell.angle_alpha   90.00
_cell.angle_beta   90.00
_cell.angle_gamma   90.00
#
_symmetry.space_group_name_H-M   'P 1'
#
loop_
_entity.id
_entity.type
_entity.pdbx_description
1 polymer ?
#
loop_
_entity_poly.entity_id
_entity_poly.type
_entity_poly.pdbx_seq_one_letter_code
_entity_poly.pdbx_strand_id
1 'polypeptide(L)'
;TQAATCAAYTPMSVLYRENGAAFGTVGGNYYHMYEVSLLIIDETIMIHQPPRYVASGMLDVMAKFIEIQNGHPDIQFNTFNVELYTAYVLAKYIYGVLESTALKVYSDVENHILSKEVHDFLFINFAVTGMISGISKALGQTALAHEMYYVVRMNYTQEAKEFLHGEIVGA
;
A
#
# COMPACT_ATOMS: atom_id res chain seq x y z
N THR A 1 -9.77 -9.25 5.80
CA THR A 1 -8.97 -8.09 5.32
C THR A 1 -9.43 -7.73 3.91
N GLN A 2 -9.55 -6.45 3.61
CA GLN A 2 -9.92 -5.93 2.30
C GLN A 2 -8.66 -5.43 1.58
N ALA A 3 -8.66 -5.40 0.24
CA ALA A 3 -7.53 -4.96 -0.57
C ALA A 3 -7.39 -3.41 -0.62
N ALA A 4 -7.67 -2.73 0.47
CA ALA A 4 -7.59 -1.26 0.58
C ALA A 4 -6.20 -0.74 0.94
N THR A 5 -5.28 -1.64 1.31
CA THR A 5 -3.89 -1.37 1.69
C THR A 5 -3.09 -2.66 1.66
N CYS A 6 -1.78 -2.55 1.54
CA CYS A 6 -0.84 -3.67 1.57
C CYS A 6 -0.51 -4.21 2.97
N ALA A 7 -1.07 -3.65 4.03
CA ALA A 7 -0.67 -3.91 5.41
C ALA A 7 -0.77 -5.38 5.86
N ALA A 8 -1.58 -6.21 5.18
CA ALA A 8 -1.79 -7.61 5.57
C ALA A 8 -0.52 -8.48 5.46
N TYR A 9 0.46 -8.10 4.67
CA TYR A 9 1.74 -8.83 4.50
C TYR A 9 2.94 -8.00 4.97
N THR A 10 2.75 -7.17 5.96
CA THR A 10 3.82 -6.38 6.58
C THR A 10 3.94 -6.76 8.06
N PRO A 11 5.15 -6.73 8.67
CA PRO A 11 5.33 -6.94 10.10
C PRO A 11 4.91 -5.70 10.91
N MET A 12 4.03 -4.90 10.38
CA MET A 12 3.58 -3.64 10.98
C MET A 12 2.07 -3.61 11.10
N SER A 13 1.58 -3.23 12.27
CA SER A 13 0.17 -2.89 12.49
C SER A 13 0.04 -1.41 12.83
N VAL A 14 -0.93 -0.75 12.22
CA VAL A 14 -1.28 0.64 12.58
C VAL A 14 -2.46 0.59 13.55
N LEU A 15 -2.23 1.09 14.76
CA LEU A 15 -3.21 1.07 15.83
C LEU A 15 -3.92 2.42 15.93
N TYR A 16 -5.24 2.39 16.04
CA TYR A 16 -6.06 3.58 16.21
C TYR A 16 -6.82 3.52 17.54
N ARG A 17 -7.09 4.70 18.10
CA ARG A 17 -8.00 4.87 19.24
C ARG A 17 -9.45 4.81 18.76
N GLU A 18 -10.40 4.62 19.67
CA GLU A 18 -11.83 4.61 19.36
C GLU A 18 -12.31 5.89 18.64
N ASN A 19 -11.70 7.02 18.92
CA ASN A 19 -12.00 8.29 18.26
C ASN A 19 -11.40 8.41 16.84
N GLY A 20 -10.69 7.38 16.35
CA GLY A 20 -10.06 7.35 15.03
C GLY A 20 -8.67 7.98 14.96
N ALA A 21 -8.15 8.55 16.06
CA ALA A 21 -6.77 9.07 16.10
C ALA A 21 -5.75 7.92 16.15
N ALA A 22 -4.60 8.11 15.50
CA ALA A 22 -3.49 7.16 15.59
C ALA A 22 -3.02 7.00 17.04
N PHE A 23 -2.66 5.77 17.42
CA PHE A 23 -2.20 5.48 18.76
C PHE A 23 -0.72 5.83 18.91
N GLY A 24 -0.39 6.70 19.89
CA GLY A 24 0.99 7.09 20.17
C GLY A 24 1.52 8.26 19.35
N THR A 25 2.80 8.57 19.50
CA THR A 25 3.46 9.75 18.92
C THR A 25 4.03 9.51 17.51
N VAL A 26 4.04 8.26 17.04
CA VAL A 26 4.63 7.85 15.75
C VAL A 26 3.57 7.20 14.87
N GLY A 27 2.46 7.90 14.61
CA GLY A 27 1.42 7.46 13.69
C GLY A 27 0.70 6.16 14.05
N GLY A 28 0.85 5.64 15.27
CA GLY A 28 0.23 4.40 15.72
C GLY A 28 0.90 3.13 15.25
N ASN A 29 2.06 3.21 14.65
CA ASN A 29 2.78 2.04 14.11
C ASN A 29 3.30 1.14 15.23
N TYR A 30 2.95 -0.13 15.16
CA TYR A 30 3.47 -1.19 15.99
C TYR A 30 4.19 -2.22 15.10
N TYR A 31 5.49 -2.42 15.33
CA TYR A 31 6.31 -3.36 14.58
C TYR A 31 6.37 -4.70 15.31
N HIS A 32 5.95 -5.75 14.64
CA HIS A 32 6.02 -7.11 15.16
C HIS A 32 7.46 -7.66 15.03
N MET A 33 7.83 -8.56 15.93
CA MET A 33 9.17 -9.17 15.94
C MET A 33 9.41 -10.10 14.75
N TYR A 34 8.36 -10.63 14.16
CA TYR A 34 8.42 -11.61 13.07
C TYR A 34 7.62 -11.14 11.87
N GLU A 35 8.12 -11.50 10.69
CA GLU A 35 7.38 -11.34 9.44
C GLU A 35 6.13 -12.24 9.43
N VAL A 36 5.17 -11.88 8.59
CA VAL A 36 3.97 -12.69 8.36
C VAL A 36 4.38 -14.02 7.71
N SER A 37 4.17 -15.12 8.42
CA SER A 37 4.58 -16.45 7.97
C SER A 37 3.69 -17.03 6.89
N LEU A 38 2.40 -16.64 6.86
CA LEU A 38 1.43 -17.14 5.90
C LEU A 38 0.32 -16.11 5.71
N LEU A 39 0.03 -15.80 4.47
CA LEU A 39 -1.13 -15.02 4.06
C LEU A 39 -1.99 -15.86 3.12
N ILE A 40 -3.26 -16.07 3.49
CA ILE A 40 -4.24 -16.77 2.66
C ILE A 40 -5.18 -15.72 2.06
N ILE A 41 -5.27 -15.68 0.74
CA ILE A 41 -6.15 -14.77 0.00
C ILE A 41 -7.16 -15.63 -0.75
N ASP A 42 -8.42 -15.53 -0.38
CA ASP A 42 -9.52 -16.15 -1.12
C ASP A 42 -10.10 -15.12 -2.09
N GLU A 43 -9.75 -15.26 -3.36
CA GLU A 43 -10.15 -14.35 -4.43
C GLU A 43 -11.67 -14.36 -4.67
N THR A 44 -12.32 -15.50 -4.37
CA THR A 44 -13.78 -15.62 -4.50
C THR A 44 -14.53 -14.78 -3.47
N ILE A 45 -13.91 -14.53 -2.32
CA ILE A 45 -14.41 -13.60 -1.32
C ILE A 45 -14.01 -12.16 -1.69
N MET A 46 -12.75 -11.98 -2.10
CA MET A 46 -12.20 -10.65 -2.39
C MET A 46 -12.90 -9.94 -3.54
N ILE A 47 -13.41 -10.67 -4.53
CA ILE A 47 -14.14 -10.08 -5.67
C ILE A 47 -15.45 -9.38 -5.27
N HIS A 48 -15.99 -9.67 -4.09
CA HIS A 48 -17.21 -9.05 -3.57
C HIS A 48 -16.96 -7.83 -2.68
N GLN A 49 -15.70 -7.38 -2.55
CA GLN A 49 -15.42 -6.16 -1.81
C GLN A 49 -15.89 -4.90 -2.58
N PRO A 50 -16.22 -3.82 -1.87
CA PRO A 50 -16.57 -2.56 -2.55
C PRO A 50 -15.42 -2.07 -3.45
N PRO A 51 -15.66 -1.66 -4.72
CA PRO A 51 -14.63 -1.20 -5.65
C PRO A 51 -13.77 -0.04 -5.10
N ARG A 52 -14.35 0.81 -4.24
CA ARG A 52 -13.63 1.88 -3.54
C ARG A 52 -12.40 1.37 -2.75
N TYR A 53 -12.50 0.18 -2.13
CA TYR A 53 -11.37 -0.40 -1.39
C TYR A 53 -10.25 -0.84 -2.33
N VAL A 54 -10.61 -1.38 -3.49
CA VAL A 54 -9.65 -1.75 -4.53
C VAL A 54 -8.94 -0.51 -5.06
N ALA A 55 -9.67 0.57 -5.36
CA ALA A 55 -9.09 1.84 -5.78
C ALA A 55 -8.10 2.39 -4.74
N SER A 56 -8.48 2.37 -3.46
CA SER A 56 -7.58 2.77 -2.37
C SER A 56 -6.30 1.92 -2.33
N GLY A 57 -6.43 0.60 -2.48
CA GLY A 57 -5.26 -0.29 -2.52
C GLY A 57 -4.33 -0.01 -3.70
N MET A 58 -4.89 0.24 -4.89
CA MET A 58 -4.09 0.62 -6.06
C MET A 58 -3.31 1.91 -5.84
N LEU A 59 -3.95 2.93 -5.27
CA LEU A 59 -3.30 4.21 -4.96
C LEU A 59 -2.17 4.04 -3.94
N ASP A 60 -2.38 3.25 -2.88
CA ASP A 60 -1.36 2.92 -1.90
C ASP A 60 -0.14 2.21 -2.53
N VAL A 61 -0.40 1.24 -3.43
CA VAL A 61 0.66 0.54 -4.17
C VAL A 61 1.42 1.49 -5.09
N MET A 62 0.72 2.32 -5.86
CA MET A 62 1.34 3.24 -6.82
C MET A 62 2.17 4.30 -6.12
N ALA A 63 1.74 4.76 -4.96
CA ALA A 63 2.48 5.72 -4.15
C ALA A 63 3.89 5.22 -3.79
N LYS A 64 4.10 3.92 -3.58
CA LYS A 64 5.43 3.37 -3.25
C LYS A 64 6.50 3.73 -4.27
N PHE A 65 6.17 3.60 -5.57
CA PHE A 65 7.13 3.99 -6.63
C PHE A 65 7.38 5.49 -6.63
N ILE A 66 6.33 6.29 -6.57
CA ILE A 66 6.42 7.76 -6.60
C ILE A 66 7.24 8.27 -5.42
N GLU A 67 7.01 7.72 -4.23
CA GLU A 67 7.72 8.11 -3.01
C GLU A 67 9.21 7.74 -3.07
N ILE A 68 9.54 6.52 -3.50
CA ILE A 68 10.95 6.12 -3.66
C ILE A 68 11.64 7.02 -4.70
N GLN A 69 10.99 7.27 -5.85
CA GLN A 69 11.54 8.10 -6.91
C GLN A 69 11.75 9.56 -6.46
N ASN A 70 10.80 10.12 -5.72
CA ASN A 70 10.90 11.50 -5.22
C ASN A 70 11.90 11.63 -4.08
N GLY A 71 11.98 10.64 -3.19
CA GLY A 71 12.96 10.62 -2.10
C GLY A 71 14.39 10.38 -2.58
N HIS A 72 14.53 9.72 -3.73
CA HIS A 72 15.83 9.36 -4.31
C HIS A 72 15.84 9.60 -5.82
N PRO A 73 15.83 10.88 -6.27
CA PRO A 73 15.72 11.21 -7.69
C PRO A 73 16.91 10.69 -8.52
N ASP A 74 18.08 10.51 -7.90
CA ASP A 74 19.31 10.01 -8.53
C ASP A 74 19.48 8.49 -8.38
N ILE A 75 18.43 7.74 -8.03
CA ILE A 75 18.52 6.30 -7.83
C ILE A 75 18.91 5.58 -9.13
N GLN A 76 20.05 4.93 -9.12
CA GLN A 76 20.61 4.20 -10.25
C GLN A 76 21.24 2.88 -9.80
N PHE A 77 21.35 1.95 -10.73
CA PHE A 77 22.11 0.72 -10.53
C PHE A 77 23.55 1.03 -10.10
N ASN A 78 24.04 0.34 -9.06
CA ASN A 78 25.37 0.49 -8.46
C ASN A 78 25.65 1.77 -7.66
N THR A 79 24.71 2.70 -7.54
CA THR A 79 24.91 3.94 -6.76
C THR A 79 24.18 3.91 -5.42
N PHE A 80 23.23 3.04 -5.26
CA PHE A 80 22.44 2.85 -4.03
C PHE A 80 22.64 1.45 -3.46
N ASN A 81 22.24 1.27 -2.19
CA ASN A 81 22.28 -0.06 -1.59
C ASN A 81 21.33 -1.01 -2.32
N VAL A 82 21.65 -2.30 -2.26
CA VAL A 82 20.91 -3.34 -3.00
C VAL A 82 19.46 -3.42 -2.56
N GLU A 83 19.18 -3.23 -1.28
CA GLU A 83 17.83 -3.31 -0.72
C GLU A 83 16.93 -2.21 -1.31
N LEU A 84 17.38 -0.96 -1.26
CA LEU A 84 16.60 0.17 -1.78
C LEU A 84 16.42 0.08 -3.29
N TYR A 85 17.48 -0.28 -4.02
CA TYR A 85 17.39 -0.43 -5.47
C TYR A 85 16.48 -1.58 -5.88
N THR A 86 16.50 -2.70 -5.17
CA THR A 86 15.58 -3.83 -5.38
C THR A 86 14.12 -3.39 -5.15
N ALA A 87 13.86 -2.70 -4.04
CA ALA A 87 12.54 -2.15 -3.76
C ALA A 87 12.05 -1.19 -4.84
N TYR A 88 12.95 -0.31 -5.32
CA TYR A 88 12.66 0.61 -6.43
C TYR A 88 12.29 -0.12 -7.72
N VAL A 89 13.04 -1.14 -8.11
CA VAL A 89 12.77 -1.92 -9.34
C VAL A 89 11.42 -2.61 -9.26
N LEU A 90 11.12 -3.25 -8.11
CA LEU A 90 9.82 -3.88 -7.90
C LEU A 90 8.69 -2.85 -7.90
N ALA A 91 8.84 -1.73 -7.20
CA ALA A 91 7.84 -0.67 -7.16
C ALA A 91 7.56 -0.08 -8.54
N LYS A 92 8.60 0.17 -9.33
CA LYS A 92 8.48 0.65 -10.71
C LYS A 92 7.74 -0.34 -11.61
N TYR A 93 8.05 -1.63 -11.48
CA TYR A 93 7.38 -2.68 -12.26
C TYR A 93 5.89 -2.73 -11.95
N ILE A 94 5.51 -2.82 -10.65
CA ILE A 94 4.10 -2.90 -10.27
C ILE A 94 3.33 -1.63 -10.58
N TYR A 95 3.98 -0.45 -10.49
CA TYR A 95 3.39 0.80 -10.94
C TYR A 95 2.98 0.74 -12.41
N GLY A 96 3.89 0.30 -13.31
CA GLY A 96 3.59 0.17 -14.74
C GLY A 96 2.48 -0.86 -15.04
N VAL A 97 2.40 -1.94 -14.26
CA VAL A 97 1.29 -2.89 -14.38
C VAL A 97 -0.03 -2.21 -14.02
N LEU A 98 -0.12 -1.54 -12.87
CA LEU A 98 -1.35 -0.88 -12.44
C LEU A 98 -1.73 0.30 -13.33
N GLU A 99 -0.76 1.09 -13.82
CA GLU A 99 -1.02 2.16 -14.78
C GLU A 99 -1.80 1.66 -16.00
N SER A 100 -1.52 0.45 -16.46
CA SER A 100 -2.17 -0.16 -17.61
C SER A 100 -3.46 -0.94 -17.29
N THR A 101 -3.64 -1.40 -16.06
CA THR A 101 -4.72 -2.35 -15.72
C THR A 101 -5.73 -1.83 -14.69
N ALA A 102 -5.44 -0.75 -13.96
CA ALA A 102 -6.23 -0.31 -12.82
C ALA A 102 -7.73 -0.08 -13.15
N LEU A 103 -8.02 0.56 -14.27
CA LEU A 103 -9.42 0.80 -14.66
C LEU A 103 -10.17 -0.49 -14.98
N LYS A 104 -9.48 -1.47 -15.59
CA LYS A 104 -10.07 -2.77 -15.83
C LYS A 104 -10.31 -3.53 -14.52
N VAL A 105 -9.34 -3.55 -13.62
CA VAL A 105 -9.49 -4.17 -12.29
C VAL A 105 -10.67 -3.57 -11.53
N TYR A 106 -10.78 -2.24 -11.54
CA TYR A 106 -11.90 -1.55 -10.90
C TYR A 106 -13.25 -1.99 -11.46
N SER A 107 -13.39 -1.98 -12.81
CA SER A 107 -14.60 -2.41 -13.49
C SER A 107 -14.92 -3.88 -13.26
N ASP A 108 -13.92 -4.76 -13.28
CA ASP A 108 -14.12 -6.19 -13.06
C ASP A 108 -14.60 -6.47 -11.62
N VAL A 109 -14.05 -5.79 -10.62
CA VAL A 109 -14.52 -5.90 -9.22
C VAL A 109 -15.94 -5.36 -9.07
N GLU A 110 -16.26 -4.24 -9.71
CA GLU A 110 -17.64 -3.69 -9.71
C GLU A 110 -18.66 -4.68 -10.27
N ASN A 111 -18.26 -5.48 -11.28
CA ASN A 111 -19.10 -6.47 -11.91
C ASN A 111 -18.89 -7.90 -11.37
N HIS A 112 -18.10 -8.07 -10.30
CA HIS A 112 -17.75 -9.36 -9.69
C HIS A 112 -17.13 -10.37 -10.68
N ILE A 113 -16.31 -9.88 -11.61
CA ILE A 113 -15.60 -10.69 -12.61
C ILE A 113 -14.19 -10.99 -12.08
N LEU A 114 -13.93 -12.25 -11.73
CA LEU A 114 -12.59 -12.70 -11.33
C LEU A 114 -11.72 -12.89 -12.58
N SER A 115 -11.14 -11.81 -13.06
CA SER A 115 -10.22 -11.79 -14.19
C SER A 115 -8.77 -12.01 -13.78
N LYS A 116 -7.90 -12.23 -14.77
CA LYS A 116 -6.45 -12.28 -14.55
C LYS A 116 -5.93 -10.98 -13.93
N GLU A 117 -6.45 -9.84 -14.35
CA GLU A 117 -6.03 -8.53 -13.86
C GLU A 117 -6.41 -8.34 -12.39
N VAL A 118 -7.55 -8.84 -11.94
CA VAL A 118 -7.94 -8.86 -10.52
C VAL A 118 -7.01 -9.76 -9.72
N HIS A 119 -6.72 -10.96 -10.21
CA HIS A 119 -5.73 -11.87 -9.60
C HIS A 119 -4.36 -11.20 -9.46
N ASP A 120 -3.85 -10.62 -10.56
CA ASP A 120 -2.56 -9.93 -10.57
C ASP A 120 -2.54 -8.75 -9.57
N PHE A 121 -3.62 -7.96 -9.50
CA PHE A 121 -3.74 -6.88 -8.53
C PHE A 121 -3.69 -7.40 -7.09
N LEU A 122 -4.43 -8.43 -6.75
CA LEU A 122 -4.42 -8.99 -5.40
C LEU A 122 -3.02 -9.49 -5.01
N PHE A 123 -2.33 -10.17 -5.94
CA PHE A 123 -0.95 -10.59 -5.74
C PHE A 123 0.00 -9.38 -5.55
N ILE A 124 -0.12 -8.37 -6.38
CA ILE A 124 0.67 -7.13 -6.27
C ILE A 124 0.41 -6.47 -4.92
N ASN A 125 -0.85 -6.22 -4.58
CA ASN A 125 -1.23 -5.48 -3.39
C ASN A 125 -0.75 -6.15 -2.10
N PHE A 126 -0.91 -7.46 -2.00
CA PHE A 126 -0.57 -8.17 -0.76
C PHE A 126 0.86 -8.69 -0.74
N ALA A 127 1.30 -9.41 -1.79
CA ALA A 127 2.60 -10.06 -1.76
C ALA A 127 3.73 -9.10 -2.16
N VAL A 128 3.67 -8.53 -3.37
CA VAL A 128 4.79 -7.73 -3.89
C VAL A 128 5.01 -6.46 -3.09
N THR A 129 3.93 -5.75 -2.77
CA THR A 129 4.02 -4.50 -1.99
C THR A 129 4.47 -4.76 -0.55
N GLY A 130 4.03 -5.89 0.04
CA GLY A 130 4.54 -6.34 1.32
C GLY A 130 6.05 -6.64 1.30
N MET A 131 6.52 -7.31 0.23
CA MET A 131 7.97 -7.55 0.02
C MET A 131 8.76 -6.24 -0.14
N ILE A 132 8.25 -5.29 -0.92
CA ILE A 132 8.88 -3.97 -1.05
C ILE A 132 9.05 -3.34 0.33
N SER A 133 8.01 -3.38 1.14
CA SER A 133 8.04 -2.87 2.51
C SER A 133 9.05 -3.60 3.40
N GLY A 134 9.13 -4.92 3.33
CA GLY A 134 10.09 -5.72 4.09
C GLY A 134 11.54 -5.49 3.66
N ILE A 135 11.81 -5.39 2.35
CA ILE A 135 13.15 -5.20 1.80
C ILE A 135 13.68 -3.78 2.09
N SER A 136 12.87 -2.77 1.82
CA SER A 136 13.29 -1.37 1.98
C SER A 136 13.34 -0.93 3.44
N LYS A 137 12.70 -1.65 4.34
CA LYS A 137 12.54 -1.28 5.76
C LYS A 137 12.04 0.16 5.86
N ALA A 138 12.72 1.01 6.63
CA ALA A 138 12.34 2.42 6.75
C ALA A 138 12.88 3.31 5.60
N LEU A 139 13.74 2.80 4.74
CA LEU A 139 14.50 3.62 3.79
C LEU A 139 13.73 4.11 2.56
N GLY A 140 12.54 3.60 2.30
CA GLY A 140 11.79 3.98 1.09
C GLY A 140 10.29 3.88 1.23
N GLN A 141 9.77 3.65 2.43
CA GLN A 141 8.36 3.36 2.62
C GLN A 141 7.51 4.59 2.94
N THR A 142 8.14 5.57 3.56
CA THR A 142 7.46 6.78 4.02
C THR A 142 8.23 7.97 3.48
N ALA A 143 7.73 8.53 2.42
CA ALA A 143 8.11 9.84 1.96
C ALA A 143 6.90 10.79 2.19
N LEU A 144 6.77 11.79 1.35
CA LEU A 144 5.83 12.88 1.56
C LEU A 144 4.38 12.42 1.71
N ALA A 145 3.91 11.49 0.89
CA ALA A 145 2.49 11.09 0.88
C ALA A 145 2.09 10.38 2.18
N HIS A 146 2.90 9.44 2.66
CA HIS A 146 2.62 8.75 3.93
C HIS A 146 2.81 9.67 5.14
N GLU A 147 3.79 10.58 5.14
CA GLU A 147 3.94 11.58 6.19
C GLU A 147 2.74 12.56 6.22
N MET A 148 2.27 13.00 5.06
CA MET A 148 1.04 13.80 4.96
C MET A 148 -0.18 13.04 5.48
N TYR A 149 -0.29 11.74 5.16
CA TYR A 149 -1.34 10.91 5.72
C TYR A 149 -1.34 10.93 7.25
N TYR A 150 -0.18 10.79 7.91
CA TYR A 150 -0.09 10.85 9.36
C TYR A 150 -0.49 12.22 9.90
N VAL A 151 -0.03 13.31 9.26
CA VAL A 151 -0.41 14.68 9.64
C VAL A 151 -1.92 14.89 9.55
N VAL A 152 -2.53 14.45 8.45
CA VAL A 152 -3.99 14.53 8.26
C VAL A 152 -4.72 13.70 9.32
N ARG A 153 -4.31 12.46 9.56
CA ARG A 153 -4.96 11.60 10.56
C ARG A 153 -4.81 12.11 11.99
N MET A 154 -3.71 12.78 12.32
CA MET A 154 -3.47 13.32 13.66
C MET A 154 -4.21 14.63 13.92
N ASN A 155 -4.31 15.52 12.92
CA ASN A 155 -4.84 16.87 13.09
C ASN A 155 -6.30 17.01 12.63
N TYR A 156 -6.74 16.18 11.67
CA TYR A 156 -8.07 16.22 11.07
C TYR A 156 -8.77 14.86 11.23
N THR A 157 -8.68 14.28 12.43
CA THR A 157 -9.16 12.92 12.71
C THR A 157 -10.61 12.70 12.34
N GLN A 158 -11.49 13.67 12.61
CA GLN A 158 -12.93 13.52 12.35
C GLN A 158 -13.25 13.62 10.86
N GLU A 159 -12.62 14.52 10.16
CA GLU A 159 -12.77 14.73 8.72
C GLU A 159 -12.13 13.58 7.93
N ALA A 160 -10.98 13.10 8.39
CA ALA A 160 -10.22 12.05 7.72
C ALA A 160 -10.79 10.64 7.93
N LYS A 161 -11.64 10.41 8.94
CA LYS A 161 -12.13 9.06 9.25
C LYS A 161 -12.96 8.40 8.14
N GLU A 162 -13.56 9.21 7.27
CA GLU A 162 -14.38 8.74 6.15
C GLU A 162 -13.55 8.34 4.93
N PHE A 163 -12.27 8.72 4.92
CA PHE A 163 -11.34 8.41 3.84
C PHE A 163 -10.51 7.17 4.16
N LEU A 164 -10.29 6.35 3.13
CA LEU A 164 -9.41 5.19 3.21
C LEU A 164 -7.94 5.63 3.13
N HIS A 165 -7.03 4.77 3.58
CA HIS A 165 -5.60 5.06 3.60
C HIS A 165 -5.07 5.50 2.23
N GLY A 166 -5.30 4.70 1.21
CA GLY A 166 -4.81 4.99 -0.14
C GLY A 166 -5.48 6.20 -0.80
N GLU A 167 -6.69 6.59 -0.39
CA GLU A 167 -7.33 7.82 -0.88
C GLU A 167 -6.61 9.07 -0.40
N ILE A 168 -6.08 9.06 0.84
CA ILE A 168 -5.30 10.18 1.38
C ILE A 168 -3.87 10.15 0.83
N VAL A 169 -3.26 8.97 0.72
CA VAL A 169 -1.90 8.80 0.21
C VAL A 169 -1.81 9.12 -1.28
N GLY A 170 -2.86 8.82 -2.04
CA GLY A 170 -2.91 9.03 -3.49
C GLY A 170 -3.39 10.41 -3.94
N ALA A 171 -3.81 11.28 -2.99
CA ALA A 171 -4.26 12.64 -3.28
C ALA A 171 -3.08 13.60 -3.42
#